data_d2cb260d5ccd7475d20b4d30415d5682
#
_entry.id   d2cb260d5ccd7475d20b4d30415d5682
#
_cell.length_a   1.000
_cell.length_b   1.000
_cell.length_c   1.000
_cell.angle_alpha   90.00
_cell.angle_beta   90.00
_cell.angle_gamma   90.00
#
_symmetry.space_group_name_H-M   'P 1'
#
loop_
_entity.id
_entity.type
_entity.pdbx_description
1 polymer ?
#
loop_
_entity_poly.entity_id
_entity_poly.type
_entity_poly.pdbx_seq_one_letter_code
_entity_poly.pdbx_strand_id
1 'polypeptide(L)'
;MKHFHYMHLLNELYIVNDVLGFHFYYRSIQKQKQHKNNVVVVATGGTIAGAGASSTNSATYTAAKVPVDALLNAVPQIQNLANVTGVQAMQVASESITDKELLSLARQVNDLLKKSDVNGVVITHGTDTLEETAFFLNLVIHSDKPIVLVGSMRPSTALSADGPLNLYSAVALAADDSAKGKGTFVLMNDDIFAARDVSTTINIHTTAFMSQEG
;
A
#
# COMPACT_ATOMS: atom_id res chain seq x y z
N MET A 1 -45.43 -15.94 4.49
CA MET A 1 -44.70 -14.76 5.00
C MET A 1 -43.36 -15.25 5.55
N LYS A 2 -42.27 -14.94 4.86
CA LYS A 2 -40.91 -15.33 5.26
C LYS A 2 -40.38 -14.25 6.20
N HIS A 3 -40.24 -14.55 7.48
CA HIS A 3 -39.55 -13.66 8.41
C HIS A 3 -38.05 -13.93 8.36
N PHE A 4 -37.31 -13.02 7.75
CA PHE A 4 -35.89 -12.87 7.96
C PHE A 4 -35.70 -12.12 9.27
N HIS A 5 -35.10 -12.73 10.25
CA HIS A 5 -34.69 -12.02 11.46
C HIS A 5 -33.24 -12.30 11.79
N TYR A 6 -32.47 -11.22 11.73
CA TYR A 6 -31.22 -10.90 12.42
C TYR A 6 -29.98 -11.74 12.12
N MET A 7 -29.19 -11.19 11.26
CA MET A 7 -27.74 -11.42 11.28
C MET A 7 -27.14 -10.48 12.35
N HIS A 8 -26.85 -11.00 13.51
CA HIS A 8 -26.03 -10.32 14.49
C HIS A 8 -24.63 -10.93 14.44
N LEU A 9 -23.67 -10.17 13.94
CA LEU A 9 -22.25 -10.43 14.09
C LEU A 9 -21.85 -10.15 15.55
N LEU A 10 -22.00 -11.12 16.40
CA LEU A 10 -21.35 -11.16 17.71
C LEU A 10 -20.72 -12.54 17.87
N ASN A 11 -19.40 -12.58 17.78
CA ASN A 11 -18.57 -13.73 18.11
C ASN A 11 -19.00 -15.07 17.46
N GLU A 12 -18.92 -15.13 16.11
CA GLU A 12 -18.78 -16.40 15.38
C GLU A 12 -19.92 -17.42 15.52
N LEU A 13 -21.16 -16.95 15.79
CA LEU A 13 -22.34 -17.81 15.83
C LEU A 13 -23.24 -17.53 14.62
N TYR A 14 -23.32 -18.44 13.68
CA TYR A 14 -24.30 -18.39 12.59
C TYR A 14 -25.49 -19.28 12.95
N ILE A 15 -26.68 -18.68 13.03
CA ILE A 15 -27.93 -19.42 13.13
C ILE A 15 -28.53 -19.50 11.73
N VAL A 16 -28.57 -20.68 11.16
CA VAL A 16 -29.27 -20.94 9.90
C VAL A 16 -30.59 -21.62 10.25
N ASN A 17 -31.72 -20.94 10.00
CA ASN A 17 -33.05 -21.54 10.05
C ASN A 17 -33.36 -22.22 8.72
N ASP A 18 -33.49 -23.52 8.75
CA ASP A 18 -34.02 -24.32 7.66
C ASP A 18 -35.48 -24.74 7.96
N VAL A 19 -36.20 -25.10 6.90
CA VAL A 19 -37.64 -25.35 6.87
C VAL A 19 -38.07 -26.60 7.67
N LEU A 20 -37.13 -27.40 8.17
CA LEU A 20 -37.34 -28.69 8.83
C LEU A 20 -36.93 -28.74 10.30
N GLY A 21 -36.63 -27.67 10.93
CA GLY A 21 -36.27 -27.61 12.36
C GLY A 21 -34.92 -26.96 12.64
N PHE A 22 -34.73 -26.59 13.90
CA PHE A 22 -33.52 -25.89 14.35
C PHE A 22 -32.33 -26.86 14.34
N HIS A 23 -31.45 -26.78 13.35
CA HIS A 23 -30.13 -27.36 13.42
C HIS A 23 -29.13 -26.30 13.82
N PHE A 24 -28.63 -26.38 15.06
CA PHE A 24 -27.49 -25.60 15.48
C PHE A 24 -26.23 -26.19 14.86
N TYR A 25 -25.77 -25.61 13.76
CA TYR A 25 -24.41 -25.86 13.28
C TYR A 25 -23.46 -25.00 14.12
N TYR A 26 -22.93 -25.59 15.18
CA TYR A 26 -21.72 -25.10 15.81
C TYR A 26 -20.58 -25.41 14.84
N ARG A 27 -20.37 -24.59 13.83
CA ARG A 27 -19.06 -24.50 13.21
C ARG A 27 -18.20 -23.76 14.21
N SER A 28 -17.43 -24.49 15.01
CA SER A 28 -16.24 -23.92 15.59
C SER A 28 -15.42 -23.47 14.36
N ILE A 29 -15.57 -22.22 13.99
CA ILE A 29 -14.57 -21.51 13.22
C ILE A 29 -13.40 -21.53 14.21
N GLN A 30 -12.65 -22.62 14.20
CA GLN A 30 -11.28 -22.50 14.65
C GLN A 30 -10.83 -21.26 13.95
N LYS A 31 -10.49 -20.21 14.73
CA LYS A 31 -9.72 -19.07 14.26
C LYS A 31 -8.54 -19.71 13.55
N GLN A 32 -8.73 -20.08 12.26
CA GLN A 32 -7.60 -20.37 11.41
C GLN A 32 -6.83 -19.10 11.58
N LYS A 33 -5.71 -19.19 12.24
CA LYS A 33 -4.71 -18.13 12.28
C LYS A 33 -4.54 -17.79 10.82
N GLN A 34 -5.29 -16.77 10.35
CA GLN A 34 -5.28 -16.41 8.95
C GLN A 34 -3.84 -16.07 8.71
N HIS A 35 -3.17 -16.88 7.92
CA HIS A 35 -1.73 -16.74 7.69
C HIS A 35 -1.60 -15.40 7.00
N LYS A 36 -1.18 -14.39 7.75
CA LYS A 36 -1.01 -13.04 7.21
C LYS A 36 0.09 -13.10 6.16
N ASN A 37 -0.21 -12.55 4.99
CA ASN A 37 0.78 -12.35 3.94
C ASN A 37 1.93 -11.46 4.46
N ASN A 38 3.14 -11.71 3.98
CA ASN A 38 4.31 -10.91 4.33
C ASN A 38 4.51 -9.84 3.26
N VAL A 39 4.48 -8.60 3.68
CA VAL A 39 4.68 -7.42 2.82
C VAL A 39 5.94 -6.68 3.23
N VAL A 40 6.78 -6.37 2.26
CA VAL A 40 7.98 -5.57 2.49
C VAL A 40 7.75 -4.14 1.99
N VAL A 41 7.90 -3.16 2.88
CA VAL A 41 7.87 -1.74 2.52
C VAL A 41 9.29 -1.28 2.21
N VAL A 42 9.52 -0.90 0.96
CA VAL A 42 10.80 -0.38 0.45
C VAL A 42 10.70 1.14 0.39
N ALA A 43 11.42 1.83 1.26
CA ALA A 43 11.37 3.28 1.32
C ALA A 43 12.45 3.92 0.43
N THR A 44 12.04 4.86 -0.43
CA THR A 44 12.94 5.62 -1.30
C THR A 44 13.06 7.09 -0.91
N GLY A 45 12.13 7.62 -0.11
CA GLY A 45 12.08 9.01 0.30
C GLY A 45 10.81 9.72 -0.14
N GLY A 46 10.94 10.87 -0.78
CA GLY A 46 9.82 11.68 -1.28
C GLY A 46 9.05 12.44 -0.19
N THR A 47 7.92 13.02 -0.56
CA THR A 47 7.03 13.82 0.31
C THR A 47 6.42 12.99 1.43
N ILE A 48 6.08 11.72 1.18
CA ILE A 48 5.52 10.80 2.19
C ILE A 48 6.48 10.62 3.38
N ALA A 49 7.79 10.73 3.12
CA ALA A 49 8.86 10.76 4.11
C ALA A 49 9.35 12.18 4.39
N GLY A 50 8.59 13.18 4.00
CA GLY A 50 8.92 14.60 4.19
C GLY A 50 8.57 15.11 5.58
N ALA A 51 9.34 16.04 6.11
CA ALA A 51 9.09 16.70 7.38
C ALA A 51 9.22 18.21 7.24
N GLY A 52 8.22 18.95 7.73
CA GLY A 52 8.19 20.41 7.82
C GLY A 52 8.32 20.88 9.26
N ALA A 53 8.75 22.13 9.43
CA ALA A 53 8.88 22.76 10.74
C ALA A 53 7.52 23.10 11.39
N SER A 54 6.45 23.18 10.61
CA SER A 54 5.10 23.53 11.07
C SER A 54 4.08 22.54 10.49
N SER A 55 3.19 22.04 11.33
CA SER A 55 2.09 21.15 10.92
C SER A 55 1.00 21.90 10.14
N THR A 56 0.90 23.21 10.28
CA THR A 56 -0.09 24.06 9.59
C THR A 56 0.41 24.59 8.24
N ASN A 57 1.68 24.39 7.93
CA ASN A 57 2.26 24.79 6.64
C ASN A 57 2.79 23.56 5.89
N SER A 58 1.99 23.02 4.98
CA SER A 58 2.35 21.88 4.14
C SER A 58 3.19 22.25 2.92
N ALA A 59 3.37 23.53 2.63
CA ALA A 59 4.12 24.00 1.46
C ALA A 59 5.63 24.08 1.71
N THR A 60 6.04 24.19 2.99
CA THR A 60 7.46 24.33 3.35
C THR A 60 7.91 23.09 4.14
N TYR A 61 8.56 22.17 3.47
CA TYR A 61 9.07 20.94 4.08
C TYR A 61 10.35 20.48 3.36
N THR A 62 11.07 19.56 3.99
CA THR A 62 12.18 18.85 3.35
C THR A 62 11.74 17.42 3.08
N ALA A 63 11.80 16.99 1.83
CA ALA A 63 11.50 15.61 1.43
C ALA A 63 12.50 14.62 2.04
N ALA A 64 12.12 13.34 2.12
CA ALA A 64 13.01 12.25 2.49
C ALA A 64 13.71 12.39 3.85
N LYS A 65 13.05 12.94 4.87
CA LYS A 65 13.62 13.10 6.23
C LYS A 65 13.25 11.98 7.18
N VAL A 66 12.14 11.29 6.93
CA VAL A 66 11.59 10.28 7.82
C VAL A 66 12.05 8.91 7.35
N PRO A 67 12.76 8.13 8.19
CA PRO A 67 13.18 6.78 7.83
C PRO A 67 12.00 5.80 7.82
N VAL A 68 12.19 4.64 7.17
CA VAL A 68 11.14 3.63 6.98
C VAL A 68 10.51 3.18 8.29
N ASP A 69 11.29 2.95 9.34
CA ASP A 69 10.77 2.50 10.64
C ASP A 69 9.81 3.52 11.25
N ALA A 70 10.11 4.82 11.11
CA ALA A 70 9.23 5.87 11.61
C ALA A 70 7.94 5.97 10.79
N LEU A 71 7.98 5.74 9.47
CA LEU A 71 6.78 5.64 8.63
C LEU A 71 5.89 4.48 9.07
N LEU A 72 6.46 3.29 9.29
CA LEU A 72 5.71 2.11 9.74
C LEU A 72 5.13 2.30 11.14
N ASN A 73 5.88 2.91 12.05
CA ASN A 73 5.44 3.18 13.41
C ASN A 73 4.32 4.24 13.48
N ALA A 74 4.22 5.12 12.49
CA ALA A 74 3.15 6.10 12.38
C ALA A 74 1.80 5.46 12.00
N VAL A 75 1.82 4.23 11.45
CA VAL A 75 0.61 3.50 11.01
C VAL A 75 0.62 2.07 11.57
N PRO A 76 0.55 1.87 12.89
CA PRO A 76 0.66 0.52 13.48
C PRO A 76 -0.46 -0.43 13.04
N GLN A 77 -1.57 0.10 12.54
CA GLN A 77 -2.70 -0.67 12.01
C GLN A 77 -2.34 -1.56 10.82
N ILE A 78 -1.27 -1.24 10.08
CA ILE A 78 -0.80 -2.08 8.96
C ILE A 78 -0.43 -3.50 9.41
N GLN A 79 0.00 -3.66 10.66
CA GLN A 79 0.30 -4.98 11.23
C GLN A 79 -0.95 -5.85 11.43
N ASN A 80 -2.16 -5.28 11.36
CA ASN A 80 -3.40 -6.06 11.36
C ASN A 80 -3.69 -6.68 9.99
N LEU A 81 -3.18 -6.07 8.90
CA LEU A 81 -3.39 -6.50 7.52
C LEU A 81 -2.38 -7.59 7.10
N ALA A 82 -1.11 -7.40 7.42
CA ALA A 82 0.00 -8.23 6.98
C ALA A 82 1.12 -8.27 8.02
N ASN A 83 2.05 -9.20 7.86
CA ASN A 83 3.35 -9.12 8.55
C ASN A 83 4.21 -8.14 7.75
N VAL A 84 4.37 -6.92 8.26
CA VAL A 84 5.04 -5.83 7.52
C VAL A 84 6.45 -5.62 8.06
N THR A 85 7.42 -5.59 7.15
CA THR A 85 8.81 -5.22 7.42
C THR A 85 9.25 -4.07 6.53
N GLY A 86 10.21 -3.27 6.97
CA GLY A 86 10.74 -2.12 6.25
C GLY A 86 12.17 -2.32 5.75
N VAL A 87 12.45 -1.78 4.58
CA VAL A 87 13.80 -1.69 4.00
C VAL A 87 14.01 -0.27 3.49
N GLN A 88 15.07 0.39 3.94
CA GLN A 88 15.46 1.69 3.39
C GLN A 88 16.33 1.47 2.16
N ALA A 89 15.79 1.68 0.96
CA ALA A 89 16.54 1.54 -0.29
C ALA A 89 17.37 2.79 -0.60
N MET A 90 16.75 3.95 -0.42
CA MET A 90 17.37 5.27 -0.56
C MET A 90 16.59 6.29 0.25
N GLN A 91 17.07 7.53 0.32
CA GLN A 91 16.40 8.60 1.06
C GLN A 91 16.61 9.93 0.32
N VAL A 92 15.92 10.06 -0.83
CA VAL A 92 16.06 11.18 -1.76
C VAL A 92 14.70 11.72 -2.19
N ALA A 93 14.69 12.96 -2.68
CA ALA A 93 13.53 13.48 -3.40
C ALA A 93 13.48 12.83 -4.79
N SER A 94 12.28 12.55 -5.30
CA SER A 94 12.13 11.68 -6.49
C SER A 94 12.73 12.26 -7.75
N GLU A 95 12.71 13.58 -7.92
CA GLU A 95 13.36 14.29 -9.03
C GLU A 95 14.89 14.15 -9.03
N SER A 96 15.45 13.72 -7.91
CA SER A 96 16.90 13.51 -7.76
C SER A 96 17.33 12.06 -7.94
N ILE A 97 16.40 11.14 -8.21
CA ILE A 97 16.72 9.73 -8.44
C ILE A 97 17.47 9.59 -9.76
N THR A 98 18.65 9.00 -9.69
CA THR A 98 19.49 8.73 -10.87
C THR A 98 19.15 7.36 -11.48
N ASP A 99 19.51 7.15 -12.75
CA ASP A 99 19.36 5.84 -13.42
C ASP A 99 20.02 4.70 -12.63
N LYS A 100 21.16 4.98 -11.98
CA LYS A 100 21.87 3.99 -11.16
C LYS A 100 21.03 3.59 -9.94
N GLU A 101 20.39 4.55 -9.28
CA GLU A 101 19.53 4.32 -8.11
C GLU A 101 18.25 3.60 -8.54
N LEU A 102 17.66 3.97 -9.67
CA LEU A 102 16.49 3.32 -10.23
C LEU A 102 16.76 1.85 -10.57
N LEU A 103 17.90 1.56 -11.21
CA LEU A 103 18.35 0.19 -11.48
C LEU A 103 18.65 -0.59 -10.20
N SER A 104 19.22 0.07 -9.18
CA SER A 104 19.44 -0.54 -7.86
C SER A 104 18.13 -0.90 -7.18
N LEU A 105 17.14 -0.01 -7.23
CA LEU A 105 15.79 -0.25 -6.71
C LEU A 105 15.16 -1.47 -7.40
N ALA A 106 15.19 -1.52 -8.72
CA ALA A 106 14.64 -2.63 -9.48
C ALA A 106 15.27 -3.98 -9.09
N ARG A 107 16.58 -4.02 -8.91
CA ARG A 107 17.29 -5.23 -8.45
C ARG A 107 16.86 -5.64 -7.04
N GLN A 108 16.80 -4.69 -6.11
CA GLN A 108 16.36 -4.96 -4.73
C GLN A 108 14.92 -5.51 -4.70
N VAL A 109 14.00 -4.87 -5.42
CA VAL A 109 12.60 -5.31 -5.50
C VAL A 109 12.49 -6.71 -6.11
N ASN A 110 13.21 -6.96 -7.21
CA ASN A 110 13.24 -8.26 -7.85
C ASN A 110 13.79 -9.35 -6.91
N ASP A 111 14.84 -9.06 -6.13
CA ASP A 111 15.42 -10.01 -5.19
C ASP A 111 14.50 -10.26 -3.97
N LEU A 112 13.74 -9.27 -3.53
CA LEU A 112 12.69 -9.45 -2.52
C LEU A 112 11.58 -10.36 -3.04
N LEU A 113 11.10 -10.14 -4.25
CA LEU A 113 10.00 -10.91 -4.85
C LEU A 113 10.37 -12.37 -5.16
N LYS A 114 11.67 -12.68 -5.34
CA LYS A 114 12.16 -14.06 -5.47
C LYS A 114 12.07 -14.87 -4.18
N LYS A 115 12.03 -14.21 -3.01
CA LYS A 115 11.92 -14.90 -1.72
C LYS A 115 10.55 -15.53 -1.58
N SER A 116 10.49 -16.79 -1.18
CA SER A 116 9.23 -17.54 -1.02
C SER A 116 8.34 -17.00 0.09
N ASP A 117 8.94 -16.36 1.08
CA ASP A 117 8.28 -15.79 2.26
C ASP A 117 7.82 -14.33 2.07
N VAL A 118 8.07 -13.70 0.92
CA VAL A 118 7.54 -12.38 0.56
C VAL A 118 6.35 -12.56 -0.36
N ASN A 119 5.21 -11.95 -0.03
CA ASN A 119 3.96 -12.03 -0.80
C ASN A 119 3.69 -10.79 -1.65
N GLY A 120 4.19 -9.62 -1.24
CA GLY A 120 4.06 -8.37 -1.98
C GLY A 120 5.07 -7.33 -1.53
N VAL A 121 5.25 -6.30 -2.34
CA VAL A 121 6.15 -5.18 -2.05
C VAL A 121 5.39 -3.86 -2.19
N VAL A 122 5.54 -2.98 -1.20
CA VAL A 122 5.11 -1.59 -1.25
C VAL A 122 6.34 -0.71 -1.38
N ILE A 123 6.32 0.26 -2.28
CA ILE A 123 7.42 1.22 -2.48
C ILE A 123 6.92 2.61 -2.14
N THR A 124 7.42 3.23 -1.06
CA THR A 124 7.11 4.63 -0.80
C THR A 124 8.00 5.51 -1.66
N HIS A 125 7.40 6.48 -2.35
CA HIS A 125 8.08 7.25 -3.39
C HIS A 125 7.63 8.71 -3.39
N GLY A 126 8.45 9.59 -3.95
CA GLY A 126 8.03 10.96 -4.22
C GLY A 126 7.15 11.04 -5.47
N THR A 127 6.26 12.02 -5.50
CA THR A 127 5.22 12.10 -6.53
C THR A 127 5.71 12.65 -7.86
N ASP A 128 6.86 13.33 -7.90
CA ASP A 128 7.36 13.96 -9.15
C ASP A 128 7.73 12.97 -10.24
N THR A 129 8.25 11.78 -9.86
CA THR A 129 8.63 10.73 -10.82
C THR A 129 8.05 9.36 -10.44
N LEU A 130 6.93 9.35 -9.71
CA LEU A 130 6.30 8.11 -9.25
C LEU A 130 5.79 7.29 -10.43
N GLU A 131 5.14 7.92 -11.40
CA GLU A 131 4.58 7.25 -12.57
C GLU A 131 5.68 6.61 -13.44
N GLU A 132 6.80 7.29 -13.65
CA GLU A 132 7.93 6.78 -14.42
C GLU A 132 8.58 5.59 -13.73
N THR A 133 8.78 5.68 -12.41
CA THR A 133 9.32 4.57 -11.62
C THR A 133 8.36 3.37 -11.64
N ALA A 134 7.07 3.60 -11.51
CA ALA A 134 6.07 2.55 -11.56
C ALA A 134 6.06 1.85 -12.93
N PHE A 135 6.05 2.62 -14.01
CA PHE A 135 6.09 2.08 -15.37
C PHE A 135 7.40 1.32 -15.65
N PHE A 136 8.54 1.86 -15.23
CA PHE A 136 9.81 1.18 -15.36
C PHE A 136 9.83 -0.17 -14.65
N LEU A 137 9.39 -0.23 -13.39
CA LEU A 137 9.35 -1.48 -12.63
C LEU A 137 8.39 -2.49 -13.27
N ASN A 138 7.25 -2.02 -13.81
CA ASN A 138 6.29 -2.86 -14.52
C ASN A 138 6.89 -3.50 -15.78
N LEU A 139 7.82 -2.81 -16.46
CA LEU A 139 8.48 -3.34 -17.65
C LEU A 139 9.60 -4.34 -17.34
N VAL A 140 10.34 -4.13 -16.24
CA VAL A 140 11.58 -4.88 -15.99
C VAL A 140 11.44 -5.99 -14.95
N ILE A 141 10.37 -5.98 -14.12
CA ILE A 141 10.16 -7.00 -13.11
C ILE A 141 9.07 -7.96 -13.54
N HIS A 142 9.44 -9.24 -13.67
CA HIS A 142 8.53 -10.32 -14.03
C HIS A 142 8.22 -11.15 -12.79
N SER A 143 7.14 -10.82 -12.10
CA SER A 143 6.68 -11.51 -10.90
C SER A 143 5.15 -11.48 -10.83
N ASP A 144 4.54 -12.57 -10.36
CA ASP A 144 3.10 -12.61 -10.07
C ASP A 144 2.76 -11.88 -8.75
N LYS A 145 3.77 -11.57 -7.93
CA LYS A 145 3.54 -10.89 -6.66
C LYS A 145 3.33 -9.39 -6.89
N PRO A 146 2.36 -8.76 -6.21
CA PRO A 146 2.04 -7.35 -6.43
C PRO A 146 3.18 -6.42 -6.00
N ILE A 147 3.39 -5.38 -6.79
CA ILE A 147 4.22 -4.23 -6.48
C ILE A 147 3.29 -3.02 -6.42
N VAL A 148 3.31 -2.28 -5.31
CA VAL A 148 2.46 -1.10 -5.13
C VAL A 148 3.33 0.10 -4.82
N LEU A 149 3.37 1.08 -5.72
CA LEU A 149 3.99 2.36 -5.44
C LEU A 149 2.98 3.27 -4.74
N VAL A 150 3.45 4.00 -3.74
CA VAL A 150 2.64 4.92 -2.96
C VAL A 150 3.41 6.17 -2.60
N GLY A 151 2.75 7.31 -2.70
CA GLY A 151 3.28 8.60 -2.31
C GLY A 151 2.34 9.36 -1.38
N SER A 152 2.62 10.63 -1.18
CA SER A 152 1.69 11.58 -0.58
C SER A 152 1.92 12.98 -1.16
N MET A 153 0.88 13.79 -1.18
CA MET A 153 0.96 15.19 -1.61
C MET A 153 1.32 16.12 -0.46
N ARG A 154 1.18 15.66 0.78
CA ARG A 154 1.48 16.43 1.98
C ARG A 154 2.55 15.74 2.83
N PRO A 155 3.46 16.49 3.46
CA PRO A 155 4.51 15.90 4.29
C PRO A 155 3.91 15.20 5.52
N SER A 156 4.63 14.25 6.08
CA SER A 156 4.18 13.44 7.23
C SER A 156 3.84 14.28 8.47
N THR A 157 4.41 15.47 8.60
CA THR A 157 4.17 16.40 9.72
C THR A 157 2.94 17.29 9.54
N ALA A 158 2.30 17.31 8.38
CA ALA A 158 1.10 18.12 8.14
C ALA A 158 -0.11 17.59 8.93
N LEU A 159 -0.96 18.52 9.45
CA LEU A 159 -2.20 18.14 10.13
C LEU A 159 -3.14 17.28 9.27
N SER A 160 -3.13 17.51 7.97
CA SER A 160 -3.93 16.77 6.98
C SER A 160 -3.05 15.87 6.10
N ALA A 161 -2.01 15.25 6.68
CA ALA A 161 -1.14 14.32 5.94
C ALA A 161 -1.95 13.15 5.36
N ASP A 162 -1.81 12.95 4.05
CA ASP A 162 -2.46 11.86 3.31
C ASP A 162 -1.62 10.56 3.31
N GLY A 163 -0.33 10.67 3.57
CA GLY A 163 0.62 9.55 3.57
C GLY A 163 0.22 8.35 4.44
N PRO A 164 -0.22 8.53 5.69
CA PRO A 164 -0.60 7.42 6.56
C PRO A 164 -1.72 6.53 5.97
N LEU A 165 -2.79 7.13 5.44
CA LEU A 165 -3.89 6.37 4.83
C LEU A 165 -3.45 5.73 3.51
N ASN A 166 -2.70 6.46 2.69
CA ASN A 166 -2.15 5.92 1.44
C ASN A 166 -1.26 4.69 1.72
N LEU A 167 -0.37 4.75 2.72
CA LEU A 167 0.47 3.62 3.12
C LEU A 167 -0.36 2.44 3.62
N TYR A 168 -1.39 2.68 4.44
CA TYR A 168 -2.29 1.64 4.91
C TYR A 168 -2.97 0.92 3.75
N SER A 169 -3.55 1.67 2.82
CA SER A 169 -4.24 1.13 1.65
C SER A 169 -3.28 0.40 0.70
N ALA A 170 -2.04 0.89 0.54
CA ALA A 170 -1.01 0.22 -0.27
C ALA A 170 -0.60 -1.14 0.33
N VAL A 171 -0.46 -1.23 1.66
CA VAL A 171 -0.18 -2.51 2.33
C VAL A 171 -1.36 -3.47 2.20
N ALA A 172 -2.61 -2.98 2.30
CA ALA A 172 -3.80 -3.79 2.10
C ALA A 172 -3.81 -4.40 0.68
N LEU A 173 -3.55 -3.59 -0.35
CA LEU A 173 -3.49 -4.05 -1.74
C LEU A 173 -2.34 -5.05 -1.98
N ALA A 174 -1.15 -4.76 -1.44
CA ALA A 174 0.01 -5.65 -1.59
C ALA A 174 -0.16 -6.98 -0.85
N ALA A 175 -1.02 -7.04 0.15
CA ALA A 175 -1.35 -8.24 0.90
C ALA A 175 -2.53 -9.03 0.30
N ASP A 176 -3.25 -8.47 -0.67
CA ASP A 176 -4.42 -9.11 -1.27
C ASP A 176 -4.02 -10.10 -2.38
N ASP A 177 -4.43 -11.35 -2.22
CA ASP A 177 -4.18 -12.38 -3.24
C ASP A 177 -4.83 -12.06 -4.58
N SER A 178 -5.89 -11.26 -4.61
CA SER A 178 -6.54 -10.83 -5.85
C SER A 178 -5.70 -9.88 -6.70
N ALA A 179 -4.67 -9.25 -6.12
CA ALA A 179 -3.72 -8.39 -6.83
C ALA A 179 -2.62 -9.16 -7.57
N LYS A 180 -2.47 -10.46 -7.30
CA LYS A 180 -1.45 -11.30 -7.95
C LYS A 180 -1.66 -11.39 -9.46
N GLY A 181 -0.56 -11.35 -10.20
CA GLY A 181 -0.55 -11.46 -11.66
C GLY A 181 -1.04 -10.22 -12.41
N LYS A 182 -1.33 -9.12 -11.69
CA LYS A 182 -1.84 -7.89 -12.30
C LYS A 182 -0.78 -6.81 -12.55
N GLY A 183 0.48 -7.10 -12.23
CA GLY A 183 1.60 -6.19 -12.47
C GLY A 183 1.85 -5.21 -11.34
N THR A 184 2.34 -4.04 -11.70
CA THR A 184 2.67 -2.95 -10.79
C THR A 184 1.52 -1.95 -10.71
N PHE A 185 1.24 -1.50 -9.49
CA PHE A 185 0.18 -0.53 -9.20
C PHE A 185 0.78 0.78 -8.67
N VAL A 186 0.03 1.86 -8.86
CA VAL A 186 0.17 3.11 -8.12
C VAL A 186 -1.08 3.28 -7.27
N LEU A 187 -0.90 3.62 -5.99
CA LEU A 187 -2.00 3.90 -5.08
C LEU A 187 -1.84 5.30 -4.49
N MET A 188 -2.81 6.16 -4.73
CA MET A 188 -2.87 7.52 -4.21
C MET A 188 -4.31 7.91 -3.94
N ASN A 189 -4.59 8.52 -2.80
CA ASN A 189 -5.89 9.13 -2.46
C ASN A 189 -7.07 8.16 -2.66
N ASP A 190 -6.92 6.92 -2.16
CA ASP A 190 -7.90 5.82 -2.26
C ASP A 190 -8.12 5.24 -3.68
N ASP A 191 -7.45 5.80 -4.69
CA ASP A 191 -7.52 5.30 -6.06
C ASP A 191 -6.35 4.34 -6.36
N ILE A 192 -6.65 3.28 -7.12
CA ILE A 192 -5.69 2.27 -7.56
C ILE A 192 -5.55 2.36 -9.08
N PHE A 193 -4.34 2.62 -9.55
CA PHE A 193 -4.02 2.73 -10.96
C PHE A 193 -3.08 1.61 -11.40
N ALA A 194 -3.26 1.11 -12.62
CA ALA A 194 -2.23 0.30 -13.24
C ALA A 194 -1.02 1.18 -13.64
N ALA A 195 0.19 0.72 -13.37
CA ALA A 195 1.40 1.50 -13.66
C ALA A 195 1.57 1.90 -15.13
N ARG A 196 0.97 1.14 -16.06
CA ARG A 196 1.02 1.43 -17.50
C ARG A 196 0.09 2.57 -17.93
N ASP A 197 -0.92 2.89 -17.11
CA ASP A 197 -2.02 3.80 -17.52
C ASP A 197 -2.06 5.07 -16.66
N VAL A 198 -1.31 5.09 -15.54
CA VAL A 198 -1.31 6.24 -14.62
C VAL A 198 -0.52 7.40 -15.19
N SER A 199 -1.03 8.60 -15.00
CA SER A 199 -0.34 9.86 -15.32
C SER A 199 -0.62 10.93 -14.28
N THR A 200 0.38 11.76 -13.99
CA THR A 200 0.25 12.92 -13.12
C THR A 200 -0.40 14.07 -13.87
N THR A 201 -1.51 14.59 -13.36
CA THR A 201 -2.25 15.68 -14.01
C THR A 201 -2.15 17.01 -13.29
N ILE A 202 -2.19 16.98 -11.96
CA ILE A 202 -2.13 18.17 -11.10
C ILE A 202 -1.24 17.85 -9.90
N ASN A 203 -0.11 18.50 -9.77
CA ASN A 203 0.91 18.21 -8.76
C ASN A 203 0.71 18.90 -7.40
N ILE A 204 -0.44 19.50 -7.13
CA ILE A 204 -0.73 20.23 -5.88
C ILE A 204 -1.96 19.70 -5.13
N HIS A 205 -2.69 18.75 -5.73
CA HIS A 205 -3.88 18.15 -5.13
C HIS A 205 -3.62 16.70 -4.72
N THR A 206 -4.33 16.20 -3.72
CA THR A 206 -4.29 14.77 -3.34
C THR A 206 -4.80 13.87 -4.46
N THR A 207 -5.64 14.40 -5.36
CA THR A 207 -6.14 13.74 -6.59
C THR A 207 -5.25 14.06 -7.80
N ALA A 208 -3.93 13.97 -7.65
CA ALA A 208 -2.97 14.37 -8.69
C ALA A 208 -2.89 13.37 -9.86
N PHE A 209 -3.24 12.13 -9.64
CA PHE A 209 -3.07 11.04 -10.60
C PHE A 209 -4.38 10.69 -11.28
N MET A 210 -4.30 10.27 -12.54
CA MET A 210 -5.42 9.78 -13.37
C MET A 210 -4.99 8.59 -14.21
N SER A 211 -5.97 7.80 -14.64
CA SER A 211 -5.84 6.83 -15.73
C SER A 211 -6.84 7.19 -16.84
N GLN A 212 -6.47 6.96 -18.10
CA GLN A 212 -7.37 7.15 -19.24
C GLN A 212 -8.33 5.96 -19.43
N GLU A 213 -7.96 4.82 -18.86
CA GLU A 213 -8.71 3.56 -19.01
C GLU A 213 -9.62 3.24 -17.79
N GLY A 214 -9.68 4.11 -16.81
CA GLY A 214 -10.56 4.00 -15.62
C GLY A 214 -9.94 3.20 -14.48
#